data_e0fe9b71383da14dc41fcafc982774ee
#
_entry.id   e0fe9b71383da14dc41fcafc982774ee
#
_cell.length_a   1.000
_cell.length_b   1.000
_cell.length_c   1.000
_cell.angle_alpha   90.00
_cell.angle_beta   90.00
_cell.angle_gamma   90.00
#
_symmetry.space_group_name_H-M   'P 1'
#
loop_
_entity.id
_entity.type
_entity.pdbx_description
1 polymer ?
#
loop_
_entity_poly.entity_id
_entity_poly.type
_entity_poly.pdbx_seq_one_letter_code
_entity_poly.pdbx_strand_id
1 'polypeptide(L)'
;SKGNNAIAIGTGATVNDSAGTSQGNNAIAMGFGAKTIGENTIAMGMTAKANKESGIAIGREANVSGNFGLAIGRNANVSTTEDNAIALGRNTVAGKDSAVAIGLGAEATGSFSLAASRYAKASGQESISVGTNANTSAGYAVAIGSAANATAAGAVALGQGANVTAAGAVALGQNAKAANAQDVALGAGSTSGAKNSLTSIKIGGTTEVGNNG
;
A
#
# COMPACT_ATOMS: atom_id res chain seq x y z
N SER A 1 2.73 20.72 28.52
CA SER A 1 1.49 20.19 27.92
C SER A 1 0.38 21.23 28.05
N LYS A 2 -0.43 21.39 27.04
CA LYS A 2 -1.60 22.30 27.07
C LYS A 2 -2.95 21.56 27.00
N GLY A 3 -2.98 20.25 27.10
CA GLY A 3 -4.22 19.46 27.07
C GLY A 3 -4.61 18.90 28.43
N ASN A 4 -5.90 18.61 28.64
CA ASN A 4 -6.38 17.86 29.78
C ASN A 4 -5.93 16.40 29.64
N ASN A 5 -5.48 15.79 30.77
CA ASN A 5 -4.97 14.41 30.79
C ASN A 5 -3.82 14.17 29.77
N ALA A 6 -3.01 15.17 29.48
CA ALA A 6 -1.92 15.09 28.53
C ALA A 6 -0.60 14.67 29.20
N ILE A 7 0.15 13.78 28.54
CA ILE A 7 1.45 13.29 29.00
C ILE A 7 2.53 13.76 28.02
N ALA A 8 3.54 14.51 28.49
CA ALA A 8 4.73 14.88 27.71
C ALA A 8 6.00 14.46 28.47
N ILE A 9 6.76 13.50 27.95
CA ILE A 9 7.97 12.96 28.58
C ILE A 9 9.13 13.02 27.58
N GLY A 10 10.20 13.73 27.94
CA GLY A 10 11.41 13.86 27.14
C GLY A 10 11.75 15.32 26.81
N THR A 11 13.02 15.57 26.50
CA THR A 11 13.48 16.92 26.10
C THR A 11 12.78 17.36 24.82
N GLY A 12 12.08 18.50 24.86
CA GLY A 12 11.36 19.05 23.71
C GLY A 12 10.07 18.28 23.36
N ALA A 13 9.63 17.29 24.18
CA ALA A 13 8.35 16.64 23.97
C ALA A 13 7.20 17.64 24.18
N THR A 14 6.28 17.71 23.22
CA THR A 14 5.18 18.69 23.24
C THR A 14 3.84 18.07 22.95
N VAL A 15 2.86 18.42 23.77
CA VAL A 15 1.43 18.25 23.47
C VAL A 15 0.88 19.64 23.22
N ASN A 16 0.57 19.95 21.99
CA ASN A 16 0.13 21.26 21.54
C ASN A 16 -1.25 21.21 20.89
N ASP A 17 -1.83 22.36 20.85
CA ASP A 17 -3.01 22.71 20.05
C ASP A 17 -2.57 23.36 18.74
N SER A 18 -3.17 23.02 17.61
CA SER A 18 -2.82 23.60 16.31
C SER A 18 -3.49 24.94 16.03
N ALA A 19 -4.51 25.34 16.81
CA ALA A 19 -5.30 26.55 16.50
C ALA A 19 -6.05 27.16 17.70
N GLY A 20 -5.76 26.77 18.93
CA GLY A 20 -6.49 27.32 20.11
C GLY A 20 -7.89 26.73 20.31
N THR A 21 -8.26 25.70 19.58
CA THR A 21 -9.60 25.09 19.66
C THR A 21 -9.60 23.60 20.08
N SER A 22 -8.54 22.86 19.81
CA SER A 22 -8.39 21.46 20.23
C SER A 22 -7.20 21.31 21.16
N GLN A 23 -7.43 21.04 22.42
CA GLN A 23 -6.41 21.17 23.48
C GLN A 23 -5.50 19.96 23.64
N GLY A 24 -5.27 19.14 22.61
CA GLY A 24 -4.44 17.93 22.77
C GLY A 24 -4.89 17.04 23.93
N ASN A 25 -6.22 16.98 24.18
CA ASN A 25 -6.77 16.23 25.29
C ASN A 25 -6.47 14.75 25.13
N ASN A 26 -6.18 14.07 26.25
CA ASN A 26 -5.86 12.65 26.28
C ASN A 26 -4.69 12.25 25.37
N ALA A 27 -3.74 13.14 25.12
CA ALA A 27 -2.63 12.91 24.20
C ALA A 27 -1.34 12.51 24.95
N ILE A 28 -0.53 11.67 24.31
CA ILE A 28 0.75 11.18 24.83
C ILE A 28 1.87 11.54 23.86
N ALA A 29 2.82 12.38 24.28
CA ALA A 29 4.07 12.66 23.58
C ALA A 29 5.25 12.16 24.39
N MET A 30 5.94 11.11 23.92
CA MET A 30 7.01 10.45 24.66
C MET A 30 8.27 10.28 23.79
N GLY A 31 9.36 10.96 24.15
CA GLY A 31 10.64 10.92 23.43
C GLY A 31 11.19 12.32 23.14
N PHE A 32 12.47 12.39 22.74
CA PHE A 32 13.11 13.65 22.33
C PHE A 32 12.36 14.28 21.15
N GLY A 33 11.82 15.49 21.31
CA GLY A 33 11.11 16.21 20.27
C GLY A 33 9.81 15.54 19.78
N ALA A 34 9.26 14.56 20.51
CA ALA A 34 7.97 13.95 20.17
C ALA A 34 6.87 15.00 20.22
N LYS A 35 5.93 14.98 19.26
CA LYS A 35 4.90 16.01 19.13
C LYS A 35 3.52 15.42 18.84
N THR A 36 2.53 15.82 19.63
CA THR A 36 1.10 15.60 19.33
C THR A 36 0.38 16.93 19.16
N ILE A 37 -0.59 16.98 18.26
CA ILE A 37 -1.40 18.18 18.01
C ILE A 37 -2.89 17.89 18.19
N GLY A 38 -3.39 16.76 17.68
CA GLY A 38 -4.80 16.38 17.77
C GLY A 38 -5.21 15.83 19.14
N GLU A 39 -6.49 15.61 19.33
CA GLU A 39 -7.04 14.89 20.49
C GLU A 39 -6.83 13.39 20.38
N ASN A 40 -6.75 12.72 21.52
CA ASN A 40 -6.60 11.25 21.62
C ASN A 40 -5.39 10.69 20.86
N THR A 41 -4.32 11.46 20.72
CA THR A 41 -3.15 11.12 19.92
C THR A 41 -2.02 10.49 20.73
N ILE A 42 -1.23 9.64 20.08
CA ILE A 42 -0.02 9.06 20.67
C ILE A 42 1.17 9.32 19.72
N ALA A 43 2.22 9.97 20.22
CA ALA A 43 3.50 10.11 19.55
C ALA A 43 4.61 9.57 20.45
N MET A 44 5.17 8.41 20.11
CA MET A 44 6.22 7.75 20.90
C MET A 44 7.48 7.50 20.06
N GLY A 45 8.57 8.14 20.43
CA GLY A 45 9.85 8.02 19.73
C GLY A 45 10.50 9.38 19.46
N MET A 46 11.79 9.36 19.10
CA MET A 46 12.52 10.59 18.74
C MET A 46 11.85 11.25 17.53
N THR A 47 11.42 12.49 17.69
CA THR A 47 10.73 13.31 16.67
C THR A 47 9.49 12.67 16.03
N ALA A 48 8.84 11.71 16.72
CA ALA A 48 7.56 11.16 16.31
C ALA A 48 6.47 12.26 16.31
N LYS A 49 5.55 12.24 15.34
CA LYS A 49 4.51 13.27 15.18
C LYS A 49 3.14 12.65 14.92
N ALA A 50 2.17 12.99 15.77
CA ALA A 50 0.75 12.68 15.57
C ALA A 50 -0.03 13.99 15.49
N ASN A 51 -0.38 14.43 14.27
CA ASN A 51 -0.84 15.79 14.01
C ASN A 51 -2.37 15.94 13.98
N LYS A 52 -3.10 14.85 13.93
CA LYS A 52 -4.56 14.84 13.76
C LYS A 52 -5.24 13.92 14.78
N GLU A 53 -6.56 14.04 14.89
CA GLU A 53 -7.38 13.31 15.83
C GLU A 53 -7.14 11.80 15.78
N SER A 54 -7.01 11.19 16.96
CA SER A 54 -6.83 9.74 17.15
C SER A 54 -5.65 9.12 16.37
N GLY A 55 -4.69 9.96 15.94
CA GLY A 55 -3.48 9.52 15.26
C GLY A 55 -2.48 8.85 16.20
N ILE A 56 -1.87 7.74 15.77
CA ILE A 56 -0.86 7.01 16.53
C ILE A 56 0.44 6.95 15.71
N ALA A 57 1.51 7.56 16.22
CA ALA A 57 2.85 7.56 15.63
C ALA A 57 3.86 6.95 16.60
N ILE A 58 4.35 5.75 16.33
CA ILE A 58 5.30 5.03 17.19
C ILE A 58 6.57 4.67 16.42
N GLY A 59 7.69 5.20 16.86
CA GLY A 59 9.00 5.00 16.23
C GLY A 59 9.73 6.32 15.96
N ARG A 60 11.05 6.21 15.74
CA ARG A 60 11.84 7.39 15.38
C ARG A 60 11.33 7.99 14.07
N GLU A 61 11.00 9.27 14.06
CA GLU A 61 10.53 9.99 12.88
C GLU A 61 9.21 9.43 12.29
N ALA A 62 8.45 8.63 13.08
CA ALA A 62 7.12 8.21 12.65
C ALA A 62 6.20 9.43 12.55
N ASN A 63 5.39 9.50 11.49
CA ASN A 63 4.53 10.67 11.22
C ASN A 63 3.12 10.25 10.83
N VAL A 64 2.14 10.90 11.45
CA VAL A 64 0.72 10.78 11.10
C VAL A 64 0.16 12.17 10.81
N SER A 65 -0.31 12.38 9.59
CA SER A 65 -0.90 13.64 9.12
C SER A 65 -2.42 13.59 8.92
N GLY A 66 -3.05 12.39 8.89
CA GLY A 66 -4.50 12.18 8.78
C GLY A 66 -5.16 11.81 10.12
N ASN A 67 -6.49 11.92 10.21
CA ASN A 67 -7.24 11.42 11.34
C ASN A 67 -7.25 9.89 11.35
N PHE A 68 -7.32 9.30 12.55
CA PHE A 68 -7.36 7.84 12.74
C PHE A 68 -6.20 7.10 12.06
N GLY A 69 -5.12 7.81 11.74
CA GLY A 69 -3.94 7.24 11.08
C GLY A 69 -3.06 6.46 12.05
N LEU A 70 -2.43 5.38 11.57
CA LEU A 70 -1.52 4.55 12.34
C LEU A 70 -0.16 4.44 11.64
N ALA A 71 0.90 4.98 12.23
CA ALA A 71 2.27 4.87 11.75
C ALA A 71 3.15 4.20 12.81
N ILE A 72 3.59 2.97 12.58
CA ILE A 72 4.48 2.24 13.50
C ILE A 72 5.75 1.79 12.77
N GLY A 73 6.89 2.29 13.23
CA GLY A 73 8.20 1.98 12.67
C GLY A 73 9.05 3.24 12.45
N ARG A 74 10.35 3.05 12.25
CA ARG A 74 11.24 4.17 11.93
C ARG A 74 10.87 4.76 10.56
N ASN A 75 10.61 6.07 10.49
CA ASN A 75 10.15 6.77 9.29
C ASN A 75 8.85 6.18 8.69
N ALA A 76 8.01 5.51 9.47
CA ALA A 76 6.68 5.15 9.02
C ALA A 76 5.87 6.43 8.83
N ASN A 77 5.23 6.59 7.67
CA ASN A 77 4.60 7.83 7.28
C ASN A 77 3.17 7.64 6.74
N VAL A 78 2.21 8.13 7.48
CA VAL A 78 0.86 8.41 6.99
C VAL A 78 0.87 9.86 6.49
N SER A 79 1.08 10.05 5.19
CA SER A 79 1.29 11.35 4.57
C SER A 79 0.02 12.03 4.08
N THR A 80 -1.07 11.29 4.02
CA THR A 80 -2.39 11.86 3.66
C THR A 80 -2.94 12.74 4.77
N THR A 81 -3.71 13.73 4.41
CA THR A 81 -4.60 14.47 5.32
C THR A 81 -5.99 13.84 5.42
N GLU A 82 -6.25 12.82 4.62
CA GLU A 82 -7.45 11.97 4.63
C GLU A 82 -7.35 10.92 5.74
N ASP A 83 -8.40 10.14 5.96
CA ASP A 83 -8.57 9.34 7.16
C ASP A 83 -8.14 7.86 7.02
N ASN A 84 -7.99 7.20 8.18
CA ASN A 84 -7.88 5.73 8.32
C ASN A 84 -6.68 5.04 7.66
N ALA A 85 -5.63 5.76 7.29
CA ALA A 85 -4.47 5.14 6.64
C ALA A 85 -3.53 4.46 7.66
N ILE A 86 -2.88 3.36 7.23
CA ILE A 86 -2.02 2.53 8.08
C ILE A 86 -0.65 2.36 7.43
N ALA A 87 0.43 2.69 8.16
CA ALA A 87 1.81 2.48 7.76
C ALA A 87 2.57 1.68 8.83
N LEU A 88 2.80 0.39 8.61
CA LEU A 88 3.47 -0.51 9.55
C LEU A 88 4.81 -1.01 8.99
N GLY A 89 5.91 -0.54 9.55
CA GLY A 89 7.25 -0.94 9.16
C GLY A 89 8.20 0.24 8.95
N ARG A 90 9.48 -0.06 8.76
CA ARG A 90 10.48 0.97 8.51
C ARG A 90 10.33 1.56 7.10
N ASN A 91 10.32 2.89 6.99
CA ASN A 91 10.22 3.64 5.73
C ASN A 91 8.93 3.29 4.93
N THR A 92 7.85 2.90 5.60
CA THR A 92 6.55 2.68 4.95
C THR A 92 5.85 4.01 4.64
N VAL A 93 5.07 4.03 3.57
CA VAL A 93 4.26 5.19 3.20
C VAL A 93 2.82 4.76 2.90
N ALA A 94 1.88 5.29 3.67
CA ALA A 94 0.45 5.25 3.37
C ALA A 94 0.02 6.67 2.95
N GLY A 95 -0.21 6.87 1.65
CA GLY A 95 -0.26 8.18 1.02
C GLY A 95 -1.64 8.73 0.73
N LYS A 96 -2.69 7.93 0.90
CA LYS A 96 -4.06 8.29 0.57
C LYS A 96 -5.06 7.71 1.56
N ASP A 97 -6.34 8.10 1.41
CA ASP A 97 -7.46 7.62 2.22
C ASP A 97 -7.48 6.09 2.30
N SER A 98 -7.59 5.58 3.52
CA SER A 98 -7.70 4.16 3.84
C SER A 98 -6.62 3.27 3.19
N ALA A 99 -5.48 3.87 2.81
CA ALA A 99 -4.34 3.14 2.28
C ALA A 99 -3.62 2.35 3.37
N VAL A 100 -3.22 1.11 3.06
CA VAL A 100 -2.53 0.21 4.00
C VAL A 100 -1.17 -0.19 3.45
N ALA A 101 -0.09 0.21 4.12
CA ALA A 101 1.29 -0.15 3.78
C ALA A 101 1.93 -0.94 4.92
N ILE A 102 2.32 -2.19 4.66
CA ILE A 102 2.90 -3.10 5.66
C ILE A 102 4.21 -3.70 5.15
N GLY A 103 5.30 -3.50 5.88
CA GLY A 103 6.62 -4.06 5.54
C GLY A 103 7.67 -2.99 5.30
N LEU A 104 8.93 -3.42 5.16
CA LEU A 104 10.03 -2.50 4.91
C LEU A 104 9.87 -1.78 3.57
N GLY A 105 9.73 -0.47 3.59
CA GLY A 105 9.65 0.35 2.38
C GLY A 105 8.40 0.08 1.53
N ALA A 106 7.34 -0.48 2.10
CA ALA A 106 6.07 -0.64 1.40
C ALA A 106 5.43 0.73 1.15
N GLU A 107 4.85 0.93 -0.03
CA GLU A 107 4.22 2.18 -0.46
C GLU A 107 2.80 1.93 -0.96
N ALA A 108 1.79 2.38 -0.22
CA ALA A 108 0.38 2.40 -0.62
C ALA A 108 -0.02 3.85 -0.89
N THR A 109 0.01 4.27 -2.15
CA THR A 109 -0.23 5.66 -2.56
C THR A 109 -1.52 5.87 -3.35
N GLY A 110 -2.25 4.81 -3.64
CA GLY A 110 -3.62 4.87 -4.12
C GLY A 110 -4.64 4.88 -2.97
N SER A 111 -5.80 5.52 -3.13
CA SER A 111 -6.89 5.43 -2.16
C SER A 111 -7.39 3.99 -2.07
N PHE A 112 -7.68 3.51 -0.85
CA PHE A 112 -8.12 2.15 -0.57
C PHE A 112 -7.16 1.06 -1.05
N SER A 113 -5.88 1.38 -1.23
CA SER A 113 -4.86 0.45 -1.73
C SER A 113 -4.18 -0.32 -0.61
N LEU A 114 -3.70 -1.53 -0.93
CA LEU A 114 -2.93 -2.37 -0.03
C LEU A 114 -1.55 -2.69 -0.62
N ALA A 115 -0.49 -2.30 0.06
CA ALA A 115 0.89 -2.71 -0.23
C ALA A 115 1.43 -3.52 0.95
N ALA A 116 1.64 -4.83 0.77
CA ALA A 116 2.11 -5.70 1.84
C ALA A 116 3.37 -6.48 1.43
N SER A 117 4.40 -6.37 2.23
CA SER A 117 5.73 -6.96 2.10
C SER A 117 6.81 -5.91 1.75
N ARG A 118 8.06 -6.37 1.68
CA ARG A 118 9.21 -5.50 1.43
C ARG A 118 9.13 -4.85 0.04
N TYR A 119 9.16 -3.52 0.00
CA TYR A 119 9.12 -2.71 -1.22
C TYR A 119 7.91 -2.98 -2.15
N ALA A 120 6.82 -3.51 -1.60
CA ALA A 120 5.57 -3.60 -2.34
C ALA A 120 5.03 -2.20 -2.65
N LYS A 121 4.51 -1.98 -3.86
CA LYS A 121 3.96 -0.70 -4.31
C LYS A 121 2.54 -0.85 -4.84
N ALA A 122 1.58 -0.16 -4.21
CA ALA A 122 0.20 -0.08 -4.63
C ALA A 122 -0.16 1.39 -4.88
N SER A 123 -0.06 1.82 -6.15
CA SER A 123 -0.25 3.23 -6.52
C SER A 123 -1.61 3.51 -7.17
N GLY A 124 -2.27 2.49 -7.68
CA GLY A 124 -3.64 2.61 -8.23
C GLY A 124 -4.69 2.67 -7.12
N GLN A 125 -5.81 3.34 -7.39
CA GLN A 125 -6.99 3.29 -6.52
C GLN A 125 -7.46 1.84 -6.39
N GLU A 126 -7.80 1.41 -5.16
CA GLU A 126 -8.29 0.07 -4.86
C GLU A 126 -7.36 -1.06 -5.35
N SER A 127 -6.06 -0.77 -5.50
CA SER A 127 -5.10 -1.76 -5.97
C SER A 127 -4.47 -2.56 -4.84
N ILE A 128 -4.05 -3.79 -5.14
CA ILE A 128 -3.46 -4.73 -4.18
C ILE A 128 -2.09 -5.19 -4.67
N SER A 129 -1.05 -4.93 -3.87
CA SER A 129 0.32 -5.40 -4.10
C SER A 129 0.82 -6.20 -2.91
N VAL A 130 0.93 -7.53 -3.03
CA VAL A 130 1.39 -8.41 -1.96
C VAL A 130 2.57 -9.25 -2.43
N GLY A 131 3.72 -9.02 -1.81
CA GLY A 131 4.98 -9.71 -2.16
C GLY A 131 6.15 -8.75 -2.30
N THR A 132 7.37 -9.26 -2.11
CA THR A 132 8.58 -8.44 -2.26
C THR A 132 8.67 -7.85 -3.67
N ASN A 133 8.76 -6.53 -3.77
CA ASN A 133 8.76 -5.77 -5.04
C ASN A 133 7.51 -6.00 -5.92
N ALA A 134 6.39 -6.46 -5.37
CA ALA A 134 5.13 -6.48 -6.10
C ALA A 134 4.71 -5.06 -6.46
N ASN A 135 4.14 -4.85 -7.64
CA ASN A 135 3.81 -3.51 -8.14
C ASN A 135 2.45 -3.46 -8.85
N THR A 136 1.62 -2.51 -8.42
CA THR A 136 0.40 -2.11 -9.12
C THR A 136 0.40 -0.60 -9.31
N SER A 137 0.25 -0.13 -10.56
CA SER A 137 0.26 1.30 -10.86
C SER A 137 -1.08 1.86 -11.35
N ALA A 138 -2.02 0.99 -11.71
CA ALA A 138 -3.33 1.40 -12.19
C ALA A 138 -4.45 0.94 -11.24
N GLY A 139 -5.62 1.58 -11.33
CA GLY A 139 -6.77 1.28 -10.49
C GLY A 139 -7.27 -0.16 -10.65
N TYR A 140 -7.74 -0.74 -9.53
CA TYR A 140 -8.31 -2.10 -9.45
C TYR A 140 -7.31 -3.21 -9.83
N ALA A 141 -6.03 -2.91 -9.97
CA ALA A 141 -5.01 -3.89 -10.31
C ALA A 141 -4.61 -4.74 -9.11
N VAL A 142 -4.32 -6.02 -9.34
CA VAL A 142 -3.88 -6.97 -8.30
C VAL A 142 -2.57 -7.62 -8.71
N ALA A 143 -1.54 -7.50 -7.87
CA ALA A 143 -0.25 -8.15 -8.02
C ALA A 143 0.09 -8.93 -6.75
N ILE A 144 0.10 -10.27 -6.82
CA ILE A 144 0.42 -11.13 -5.68
C ILE A 144 1.55 -12.09 -6.07
N GLY A 145 2.67 -11.95 -5.38
CA GLY A 145 3.89 -12.72 -5.63
C GLY A 145 5.13 -11.82 -5.66
N SER A 146 6.30 -12.40 -5.40
CA SER A 146 7.56 -11.64 -5.49
C SER A 146 7.75 -11.13 -6.93
N ALA A 147 7.98 -9.83 -7.09
CA ALA A 147 8.12 -9.15 -8.37
C ALA A 147 6.91 -9.32 -9.33
N ALA A 148 5.73 -9.65 -8.80
CA ALA A 148 4.50 -9.62 -9.59
C ALA A 148 4.20 -8.17 -10.02
N ASN A 149 3.78 -7.97 -11.27
CA ASN A 149 3.59 -6.65 -11.85
C ASN A 149 2.28 -6.56 -12.62
N ALA A 150 1.38 -5.68 -12.17
CA ALA A 150 0.08 -5.41 -12.80
C ALA A 150 -0.05 -3.88 -13.00
N THR A 151 0.24 -3.41 -14.21
CA THR A 151 0.38 -1.97 -14.49
C THR A 151 -0.80 -1.35 -15.23
N ALA A 152 -1.77 -2.16 -15.64
CA ALA A 152 -2.97 -1.68 -16.33
C ALA A 152 -4.22 -1.82 -15.46
N ALA A 153 -5.26 -1.05 -15.76
CA ALA A 153 -6.51 -1.06 -15.01
C ALA A 153 -7.17 -2.44 -15.00
N GLY A 154 -7.57 -2.92 -13.82
CA GLY A 154 -8.17 -4.23 -13.64
C GLY A 154 -7.26 -5.43 -13.96
N ALA A 155 -5.94 -5.20 -14.14
CA ALA A 155 -4.98 -6.27 -14.41
C ALA A 155 -4.76 -7.16 -13.19
N VAL A 156 -4.63 -8.48 -13.38
CA VAL A 156 -4.39 -9.44 -12.31
C VAL A 156 -3.14 -10.25 -12.59
N ALA A 157 -2.10 -10.10 -11.76
CA ALA A 157 -0.84 -10.84 -11.84
C ALA A 157 -0.65 -11.67 -10.56
N LEU A 158 -0.83 -12.99 -10.64
CA LEU A 158 -0.66 -13.92 -9.53
C LEU A 158 0.49 -14.90 -9.80
N GLY A 159 1.54 -14.80 -9.03
CA GLY A 159 2.74 -15.65 -9.14
C GLY A 159 4.02 -14.82 -9.12
N GLN A 160 5.12 -15.45 -8.75
CA GLN A 160 6.44 -14.82 -8.80
C GLN A 160 6.74 -14.35 -10.23
N GLY A 161 7.05 -13.07 -10.41
CA GLY A 161 7.39 -12.52 -11.72
C GLY A 161 6.22 -12.50 -12.74
N ALA A 162 4.99 -12.80 -12.32
CA ALA A 162 3.83 -12.66 -13.20
C ALA A 162 3.71 -11.20 -13.66
N ASN A 163 3.43 -10.99 -14.96
CA ASN A 163 3.45 -9.66 -15.55
C ASN A 163 2.25 -9.40 -16.44
N VAL A 164 1.46 -8.38 -16.08
CA VAL A 164 0.28 -7.94 -16.83
C VAL A 164 0.38 -6.45 -17.14
N THR A 165 0.43 -6.13 -18.44
CA THR A 165 0.58 -4.75 -18.92
C THR A 165 -0.65 -4.24 -19.68
N ALA A 166 -1.68 -5.07 -19.81
CA ALA A 166 -2.88 -4.75 -20.57
C ALA A 166 -4.14 -4.80 -19.67
N ALA A 167 -5.11 -3.92 -19.96
CA ALA A 167 -6.32 -3.76 -19.18
C ALA A 167 -7.18 -5.03 -19.12
N GLY A 168 -7.65 -5.37 -17.93
CA GLY A 168 -8.52 -6.53 -17.71
C GLY A 168 -7.87 -7.89 -17.99
N ALA A 169 -6.56 -7.94 -18.25
CA ALA A 169 -5.86 -9.19 -18.50
C ALA A 169 -5.44 -9.91 -17.20
N VAL A 170 -5.26 -11.22 -17.28
CA VAL A 170 -4.91 -12.08 -16.13
C VAL A 170 -3.68 -12.93 -16.47
N ALA A 171 -2.65 -12.88 -15.62
CA ALA A 171 -1.53 -13.81 -15.65
C ALA A 171 -1.50 -14.60 -14.33
N LEU A 172 -1.67 -15.90 -14.41
CA LEU A 172 -1.67 -16.81 -13.28
C LEU A 172 -0.58 -17.88 -13.43
N GLY A 173 0.46 -17.78 -12.67
CA GLY A 173 1.61 -18.68 -12.67
C GLY A 173 2.95 -17.93 -12.58
N GLN A 174 3.99 -18.65 -12.19
CA GLN A 174 5.34 -18.08 -12.14
C GLN A 174 5.77 -17.61 -13.55
N ASN A 175 6.20 -16.34 -13.66
CA ASN A 175 6.62 -15.71 -14.92
C ASN A 175 5.56 -15.73 -16.05
N ALA A 176 4.28 -15.94 -15.71
CA ALA A 176 3.19 -15.82 -16.69
C ALA A 176 3.07 -14.37 -17.20
N LYS A 177 2.75 -14.19 -18.48
CA LYS A 177 2.68 -12.87 -19.12
C LYS A 177 1.38 -12.70 -19.90
N ALA A 178 0.62 -11.64 -19.61
CA ALA A 178 -0.56 -11.25 -20.37
C ALA A 178 -0.37 -9.79 -20.88
N ALA A 179 -0.17 -9.66 -22.19
CA ALA A 179 0.20 -8.39 -22.82
C ALA A 179 -0.91 -7.75 -23.65
N ASN A 180 -1.99 -8.48 -23.94
CA ASN A 180 -3.15 -7.94 -24.66
C ASN A 180 -4.35 -7.80 -23.72
N ALA A 181 -5.21 -6.83 -23.99
CA ALA A 181 -6.40 -6.57 -23.17
C ALA A 181 -7.32 -7.79 -23.12
N GLN A 182 -7.80 -8.10 -21.88
CA GLN A 182 -8.72 -9.22 -21.60
C GLN A 182 -8.12 -10.62 -21.86
N ASP A 183 -6.82 -10.74 -22.11
CA ASP A 183 -6.16 -12.03 -22.26
C ASP A 183 -5.97 -12.74 -20.92
N VAL A 184 -5.91 -14.07 -20.99
CA VAL A 184 -5.58 -14.94 -19.86
C VAL A 184 -4.35 -15.77 -20.19
N ALA A 185 -3.29 -15.63 -19.40
CA ALA A 185 -2.10 -16.50 -19.40
C ALA A 185 -2.15 -17.37 -18.15
N LEU A 186 -2.33 -18.69 -18.33
CA LEU A 186 -2.47 -19.66 -17.25
C LEU A 186 -1.38 -20.70 -17.28
N GLY A 187 -0.64 -20.82 -16.18
CA GLY A 187 0.48 -21.74 -16.01
C GLY A 187 1.83 -21.03 -15.95
N ALA A 188 2.82 -21.72 -15.38
CA ALA A 188 4.18 -21.19 -15.26
C ALA A 188 4.80 -20.94 -16.64
N GLY A 189 5.36 -19.74 -16.85
CA GLY A 189 5.96 -19.33 -18.11
C GLY A 189 4.98 -19.14 -19.28
N SER A 190 3.67 -19.26 -19.05
CA SER A 190 2.68 -19.05 -20.11
C SER A 190 2.71 -17.59 -20.59
N THR A 191 2.49 -17.40 -21.89
CA THR A 191 2.36 -16.06 -22.48
C THR A 191 1.11 -16.03 -23.33
N SER A 192 0.25 -15.03 -23.11
CA SER A 192 -0.90 -14.84 -23.97
C SER A 192 -0.42 -14.36 -25.36
N GLY A 193 -0.93 -14.98 -26.43
CA GLY A 193 -0.65 -14.59 -27.80
C GLY A 193 -1.49 -13.41 -28.26
N ALA A 194 -1.19 -12.89 -29.47
CA ALA A 194 -2.09 -11.94 -30.09
C ALA A 194 -3.47 -12.58 -30.34
N LYS A 195 -4.54 -11.81 -30.11
CA LYS A 195 -5.89 -12.24 -30.49
C LYS A 195 -5.88 -12.68 -31.96
N ASN A 196 -6.40 -13.86 -32.22
CA ASN A 196 -6.48 -14.49 -33.56
C ASN A 196 -5.20 -15.19 -34.07
N SER A 197 -4.20 -15.45 -33.22
CA SER A 197 -3.06 -16.28 -33.63
C SER A 197 -3.24 -17.79 -33.41
N LEU A 198 -4.35 -18.21 -32.79
CA LEU A 198 -4.68 -19.63 -32.65
C LEU A 198 -5.29 -20.15 -33.93
N THR A 199 -4.49 -20.72 -34.78
CA THR A 199 -4.96 -21.46 -35.95
C THR A 199 -5.45 -22.88 -35.60
N SER A 200 -5.01 -23.41 -34.43
CA SER A 200 -5.48 -24.69 -33.89
C SER A 200 -5.18 -24.85 -32.40
N ILE A 201 -6.04 -25.55 -31.69
CA ILE A 201 -5.81 -26.02 -30.31
C ILE A 201 -5.67 -27.55 -30.35
N LYS A 202 -4.54 -28.08 -29.87
CA LYS A 202 -4.37 -29.53 -29.68
C LYS A 202 -4.89 -29.94 -28.30
N ILE A 203 -5.94 -30.73 -28.28
CA ILE A 203 -6.47 -31.32 -27.05
C ILE A 203 -6.22 -32.83 -27.13
N GLY A 204 -5.46 -33.40 -26.19
CA GLY A 204 -5.23 -34.83 -26.09
C GLY A 204 -4.44 -35.46 -27.25
N GLY A 205 -3.54 -34.74 -27.85
CA GLY A 205 -2.51 -35.28 -28.74
C GLY A 205 -2.92 -35.57 -30.21
N THR A 206 -4.18 -35.55 -30.56
CA THR A 206 -4.64 -35.91 -31.92
C THR A 206 -5.76 -35.07 -32.55
N THR A 207 -6.40 -34.20 -31.82
CA THR A 207 -7.51 -33.43 -32.37
C THR A 207 -7.16 -31.95 -32.45
N GLU A 208 -7.12 -31.40 -33.64
CA GLU A 208 -7.03 -29.96 -33.87
C GLU A 208 -8.45 -29.41 -34.01
N VAL A 209 -8.81 -28.46 -33.13
CA VAL A 209 -10.03 -27.67 -33.33
C VAL A 209 -9.61 -26.38 -34.01
N GLY A 210 -9.80 -26.33 -35.30
CA GLY A 210 -9.55 -25.11 -36.08
C GLY A 210 -10.59 -24.04 -35.76
N ASN A 211 -10.15 -22.80 -35.58
CA ASN A 211 -11.06 -21.66 -35.56
C ASN A 211 -11.45 -21.34 -37.02
N ASN A 212 -12.64 -21.78 -37.41
CA ASN A 212 -13.23 -21.34 -38.67
C ASN A 212 -13.94 -19.99 -38.42
N GLY A 213 -13.20 -18.90 -38.67
CA GLY A 213 -13.67 -17.58 -39.00
C GLY A 213 -14.46 -16.75 -37.98
#